data_7d1f34979f44f9e3944758d62652a1fe
#
_entry.id   7d1f34979f44f9e3944758d62652a1fe
#
_cell.length_a   1.000
_cell.length_b   1.000
_cell.length_c   1.000
_cell.angle_alpha   90.00
_cell.angle_beta   90.00
_cell.angle_gamma   90.00
#
_symmetry.space_group_name_H-M   'P 1'
#
loop_
_entity.id
_entity.type
_entity.pdbx_description
1 polymer ?
#
loop_
_entity_poly.entity_id
_entity_poly.type
_entity_poly.pdbx_seq_one_letter_code
_entity_poly.pdbx_strand_id
1 'polypeptide(L)'
;MSAYALTPLAKADIFDIWAYITDDSEDAAERVEQAIYDACVFVADAPLQGHFRADLTNRPLRFWTLTRYPNYVIVYRPESAPLQIVAVVHGKRNLRRLLKQRQ
;
A
#
# COMPACT_ATOMS: atom_id res chain seq x y z
N MET A 1 -7.11 18.08 -1.08
CA MET A 1 -7.53 17.09 -0.10
C MET A 1 -7.33 15.70 -0.66
N SER A 2 -6.71 14.84 0.09
CA SER A 2 -6.56 13.50 -0.38
C SER A 2 -7.90 12.79 -0.28
N ALA A 3 -8.23 12.01 -1.32
CA ALA A 3 -9.46 11.27 -1.38
C ALA A 3 -9.16 9.78 -1.38
N TYR A 4 -8.57 9.31 -0.30
CA TYR A 4 -8.34 7.88 -0.15
C TYR A 4 -8.89 7.37 1.18
N ALA A 5 -9.17 6.09 1.22
CA ALA A 5 -9.60 5.39 2.41
C ALA A 5 -8.77 4.11 2.55
N LEU A 6 -8.49 3.74 3.78
CA LEU A 6 -7.78 2.50 4.07
C LEU A 6 -8.79 1.43 4.46
N THR A 7 -8.67 0.23 3.87
CA THR A 7 -9.45 -0.89 4.39
C THR A 7 -8.92 -1.24 5.79
N PRO A 8 -9.70 -1.94 6.62
CA PRO A 8 -9.21 -2.37 7.93
C PRO A 8 -7.92 -3.18 7.83
N LEU A 9 -7.80 -4.04 6.82
CA LEU A 9 -6.58 -4.84 6.63
C LEU A 9 -5.41 -3.99 6.19
N ALA A 10 -5.64 -2.94 5.37
CA ALA A 10 -4.57 -2.02 4.99
C ALA A 10 -4.06 -1.25 6.21
N LYS A 11 -4.97 -0.84 7.10
CA LYS A 11 -4.56 -0.19 8.35
C LYS A 11 -3.70 -1.12 9.19
N ALA A 12 -4.10 -2.38 9.30
CA ALA A 12 -3.33 -3.38 10.04
C ALA A 12 -1.95 -3.59 9.41
N ASP A 13 -1.88 -3.59 8.08
CA ASP A 13 -0.61 -3.71 7.37
C ASP A 13 0.35 -2.58 7.78
N ILE A 14 -0.14 -1.35 7.79
CA ILE A 14 0.69 -0.20 8.12
C ILE A 14 1.18 -0.31 9.57
N PHE A 15 0.30 -0.69 10.47
CA PHE A 15 0.67 -0.87 11.87
C PHE A 15 1.73 -1.97 12.02
N ASP A 16 1.58 -3.09 11.31
CA ASP A 16 2.53 -4.19 11.39
C ASP A 16 3.91 -3.78 10.89
N ILE A 17 3.96 -3.00 9.79
CA ILE A 17 5.21 -2.48 9.27
C ILE A 17 5.87 -1.57 10.29
N TRP A 18 5.09 -0.65 10.87
CA TRP A 18 5.59 0.29 11.87
C TRP A 18 6.14 -0.46 13.09
N ALA A 19 5.36 -1.41 13.60
CA ALA A 19 5.75 -2.17 14.79
C ALA A 19 7.04 -2.95 14.56
N TYR A 20 7.18 -3.55 13.38
CA TYR A 20 8.38 -4.31 13.04
C TYR A 20 9.62 -3.41 13.03
N ILE A 21 9.52 -2.23 12.40
CA ILE A 21 10.67 -1.33 12.28
C ILE A 21 10.98 -0.67 13.62
N THR A 22 9.96 -0.41 14.44
CA THR A 22 10.13 0.24 15.74
C THR A 22 11.06 -0.54 16.66
N ASP A 23 11.13 -1.85 16.52
CA ASP A 23 12.04 -2.68 17.32
C ASP A 23 13.49 -2.24 17.13
N ASP A 24 13.84 -1.73 15.96
CA ASP A 24 15.19 -1.26 15.67
C ASP A 24 15.31 0.26 15.83
N SER A 25 14.32 1.01 15.40
CA SER A 25 14.38 2.47 15.39
C SER A 25 13.00 3.09 15.25
N GLU A 26 12.57 3.84 16.26
CA GLU A 26 11.32 4.59 16.16
C GLU A 26 11.38 5.64 15.06
N ASP A 27 12.51 6.33 14.92
CA ASP A 27 12.66 7.35 13.86
C ASP A 27 12.50 6.74 12.48
N ALA A 28 13.11 5.57 12.25
CA ALA A 28 12.97 4.90 10.97
C ALA A 28 11.53 4.47 10.72
N ALA A 29 10.86 3.96 11.76
CA ALA A 29 9.47 3.54 11.65
C ALA A 29 8.58 4.72 11.26
N GLU A 30 8.79 5.87 11.87
CA GLU A 30 8.00 7.06 11.56
C GLU A 30 8.24 7.56 10.14
N ARG A 31 9.49 7.51 9.67
CA ARG A 31 9.81 7.92 8.31
C ARG A 31 9.16 7.01 7.27
N VAL A 32 9.15 5.70 7.53
CA VAL A 32 8.51 4.75 6.61
C VAL A 32 7.01 4.94 6.64
N GLU A 33 6.42 5.10 7.81
CA GLU A 33 4.99 5.34 7.93
C GLU A 33 4.57 6.60 7.17
N GLN A 34 5.33 7.68 7.33
CA GLN A 34 5.03 8.92 6.62
C GLN A 34 5.14 8.73 5.11
N ALA A 35 6.15 7.99 4.66
CA ALA A 35 6.31 7.72 3.23
C ALA A 35 5.12 6.92 2.68
N ILE A 36 4.57 6.00 3.48
CA ILE A 36 3.38 5.25 3.08
C ILE A 36 2.19 6.19 2.90
N TYR A 37 1.96 7.08 3.86
CA TYR A 37 0.83 8.02 3.74
C TYR A 37 1.03 9.00 2.60
N ASP A 38 2.26 9.46 2.38
CA ASP A 38 2.54 10.34 1.23
C ASP A 38 2.25 9.63 -0.09
N ALA A 39 2.58 8.35 -0.18
CA ALA A 39 2.29 7.56 -1.38
C ALA A 39 0.78 7.35 -1.56
N CYS A 40 0.02 7.19 -0.47
CA CYS A 40 -1.44 7.10 -0.55
C CYS A 40 -2.03 8.38 -1.14
N VAL A 41 -1.55 9.54 -0.70
CA VAL A 41 -1.97 10.82 -1.25
C VAL A 41 -1.61 10.90 -2.73
N PHE A 42 -0.39 10.49 -3.07
CA PHE A 42 0.06 10.54 -4.46
C PHE A 42 -0.82 9.72 -5.39
N VAL A 43 -1.13 8.46 -5.03
CA VAL A 43 -1.96 7.63 -5.90
C VAL A 43 -3.41 8.08 -5.91
N ALA A 44 -3.89 8.72 -4.83
CA ALA A 44 -5.23 9.29 -4.82
C ALA A 44 -5.35 10.47 -5.80
N ASP A 45 -4.28 11.26 -5.91
CA ASP A 45 -4.24 12.39 -6.85
C ASP A 45 -3.96 11.95 -8.29
N ALA A 46 -3.31 10.81 -8.48
CA ALA A 46 -2.94 10.30 -9.80
C ALA A 46 -3.18 8.78 -9.85
N PRO A 47 -4.45 8.35 -9.88
CA PRO A 47 -4.78 6.92 -9.71
C PRO A 47 -4.24 5.99 -10.80
N LEU A 48 -3.90 6.54 -11.96
CA LEU A 48 -3.42 5.71 -13.08
C LEU A 48 -1.90 5.56 -13.08
N GLN A 49 -1.20 6.12 -12.09
CA GLN A 49 0.27 6.00 -12.01
C GLN A 49 0.74 4.62 -11.61
N GLY A 50 -0.05 3.89 -10.82
CA GLY A 50 0.30 2.53 -10.45
C GLY A 50 0.21 1.57 -11.63
N HIS A 51 0.78 0.39 -11.46
CA HIS A 51 0.86 -0.61 -12.53
C HIS A 51 -0.11 -1.75 -12.30
N PHE A 52 -0.65 -2.31 -13.38
CA PHE A 52 -1.36 -3.57 -13.31
C PHE A 52 -0.35 -4.72 -13.20
N ARG A 53 -0.72 -5.74 -12.45
CA ARG A 53 0.11 -6.93 -12.28
C ARG A 53 -0.77 -8.16 -12.54
N ALA A 54 -0.95 -8.50 -13.81
CA ALA A 54 -1.78 -9.65 -14.22
C ALA A 54 -1.21 -10.96 -13.70
N ASP A 55 0.10 -11.00 -13.41
CA ASP A 55 0.74 -12.15 -12.81
C ASP A 55 0.32 -12.38 -11.35
N LEU A 56 -0.23 -11.35 -10.70
CA LEU A 56 -0.62 -11.43 -9.29
C LEU A 56 -2.13 -11.49 -9.09
N THR A 57 -2.90 -10.84 -9.94
CA THR A 57 -4.35 -10.77 -9.76
C THR A 57 -5.04 -10.39 -11.07
N ASN A 58 -6.27 -10.89 -11.26
CA ASN A 58 -7.13 -10.50 -12.36
C ASN A 58 -8.02 -9.31 -12.00
N ARG A 59 -8.01 -8.88 -10.74
CA ARG A 59 -8.87 -7.81 -10.27
C ARG A 59 -8.36 -6.45 -10.73
N PRO A 60 -9.23 -5.45 -10.83
CA PRO A 60 -8.83 -4.10 -11.28
C PRO A 60 -8.10 -3.37 -10.16
N LEU A 61 -6.94 -3.85 -9.81
CA LEU A 61 -6.07 -3.29 -8.79
C LEU A 61 -4.80 -2.79 -9.44
N ARG A 62 -4.26 -1.68 -8.90
CA ARG A 62 -2.98 -1.18 -9.33
C ARG A 62 -1.99 -1.25 -8.17
N PHE A 63 -0.72 -1.32 -8.52
CA PHE A 63 0.38 -1.50 -7.58
C PHE A 63 1.33 -0.33 -7.71
N TRP A 64 1.69 0.26 -6.58
CA TRP A 64 2.64 1.38 -6.55
C TRP A 64 3.74 1.07 -5.54
N THR A 65 4.98 1.01 -6.03
CA THR A 65 6.14 0.80 -5.17
C THR A 65 6.58 2.14 -4.60
N LEU A 66 6.84 2.20 -3.30
CA LEU A 66 7.31 3.43 -2.67
C LEU A 66 8.65 3.84 -3.25
N THR A 67 8.80 5.12 -3.57
CA THR A 67 10.02 5.63 -4.22
C THR A 67 11.22 5.53 -3.31
N ARG A 68 11.09 5.95 -2.05
CA ARG A 68 12.21 5.96 -1.09
C ARG A 68 12.44 4.64 -0.39
N TYR A 69 11.42 3.79 -0.34
CA TYR A 69 11.48 2.51 0.34
C TYR A 69 10.90 1.44 -0.58
N PRO A 70 11.65 1.08 -1.64
CA PRO A 70 11.11 0.24 -2.72
C PRO A 70 10.78 -1.20 -2.31
N ASN A 71 11.08 -1.58 -1.07
CA ASN A 71 10.66 -2.88 -0.55
C ASN A 71 9.17 -2.91 -0.25
N TYR A 72 8.50 -1.76 -0.17
CA TYR A 72 7.09 -1.69 0.18
C TYR A 72 6.24 -1.30 -1.02
N VAL A 73 5.07 -1.92 -1.11
CA VAL A 73 4.16 -1.76 -2.23
C VAL A 73 2.76 -1.44 -1.70
N ILE A 74 2.11 -0.45 -2.32
CA ILE A 74 0.72 -0.13 -2.05
C ILE A 74 -0.14 -0.75 -3.15
N VAL A 75 -1.21 -1.43 -2.75
CA VAL A 75 -2.18 -2.00 -3.68
C VAL A 75 -3.49 -1.25 -3.49
N TYR A 76 -4.07 -0.78 -4.58
CA TYR A 76 -5.26 0.07 -4.48
C TYR A 76 -6.24 -0.13 -5.63
N ARG A 77 -7.48 0.31 -5.41
CA ARG A 77 -8.54 0.30 -6.41
C ARG A 77 -8.58 1.68 -7.06
N PRO A 78 -8.12 1.83 -8.31
CA PRO A 78 -8.01 3.17 -8.92
C PRO A 78 -9.35 3.81 -9.23
N GLU A 79 -10.41 3.01 -9.33
CA GLU A 79 -11.71 3.52 -9.76
C GLU A 79 -12.68 3.79 -8.61
N SER A 80 -12.30 3.47 -7.38
CA SER A 80 -13.17 3.74 -6.24
C SER A 80 -13.07 5.21 -5.81
N ALA A 81 -14.16 5.72 -5.25
CA ALA A 81 -14.22 7.10 -4.74
C ALA A 81 -14.87 7.10 -3.35
N PRO A 82 -14.10 7.36 -2.29
CA PRO A 82 -12.66 7.67 -2.31
C PRO A 82 -11.83 6.47 -2.76
N LEU A 83 -10.64 6.76 -3.28
CA LEU A 83 -9.72 5.71 -3.72
C LEU A 83 -9.42 4.80 -2.53
N GLN A 84 -9.57 3.50 -2.73
CA GLN A 84 -9.43 2.55 -1.64
C GLN A 84 -8.07 1.86 -1.67
N ILE A 85 -7.33 1.99 -0.58
CA ILE A 85 -6.07 1.27 -0.38
C ILE A 85 -6.42 -0.11 0.20
N VAL A 86 -6.05 -1.16 -0.51
CA VAL A 86 -6.43 -2.53 -0.17
C VAL A 86 -5.35 -3.24 0.63
N ALA A 87 -4.08 -2.92 0.36
CA ALA A 87 -2.96 -3.56 1.02
C ALA A 87 -1.74 -2.66 1.00
N VAL A 88 -0.92 -2.77 2.04
CA VAL A 88 0.40 -2.14 2.09
C VAL A 88 1.35 -3.22 2.60
N VAL A 89 2.21 -3.73 1.74
CA VAL A 89 2.96 -4.93 2.06
C VAL A 89 4.39 -4.87 1.56
N HIS A 90 5.23 -5.69 2.16
CA HIS A 90 6.59 -5.90 1.66
C HIS A 90 6.49 -6.69 0.36
N GLY A 91 7.21 -6.21 -0.68
CA GLY A 91 7.12 -6.82 -2.02
C GLY A 91 7.60 -8.25 -2.10
N LYS A 92 8.32 -8.75 -1.09
CA LYS A 92 8.76 -10.14 -1.05
C LYS A 92 7.69 -11.11 -0.56
N ARG A 93 6.59 -10.60 -0.02
CA ARG A 93 5.51 -11.47 0.43
C ARG A 93 4.82 -12.09 -0.77
N ASN A 94 4.14 -13.20 -0.54
CA ASN A 94 3.34 -13.83 -1.57
C ASN A 94 2.09 -13.00 -1.83
N LEU A 95 2.21 -12.00 -2.72
CA LEU A 95 1.13 -11.07 -2.99
C LEU A 95 -0.07 -11.75 -3.62
N ARG A 96 0.16 -12.75 -4.49
CA ARG A 96 -0.95 -13.46 -5.11
C ARG A 96 -1.84 -14.12 -4.06
N ARG A 97 -1.23 -14.79 -3.11
CA ARG A 97 -1.97 -15.46 -2.04
C ARG A 97 -2.67 -14.45 -1.14
N LEU A 98 -1.96 -13.38 -0.78
CA LEU A 98 -2.52 -12.36 0.08
C LEU A 98 -3.74 -11.70 -0.55
N LEU A 99 -3.67 -11.38 -1.84
CA LEU A 99 -4.76 -10.72 -2.53
C LEU A 99 -5.99 -11.61 -2.70
N LYS A 100 -5.80 -12.94 -2.77
CA LYS A 100 -6.94 -13.86 -2.80
C LYS A 100 -7.76 -13.80 -1.52
N GLN A 101 -7.15 -13.41 -0.41
CA GLN A 101 -7.81 -13.33 0.88
C GLN A 101 -8.44 -11.96 1.14
N ARG A 102 -8.22 -11.00 0.24
CA ARG A 102 -8.71 -9.63 0.40
C ARG A 102 -9.73 -9.29 -0.67
N GLN A 103 -10.71 -8.55 -0.26
CA GLN A 103 -11.81 -8.14 -1.14
C GLN A 103 -11.66 -6.74 -1.67
#